data_1eab753100b046dbc1de54ba1d1b8959
#
_entry.id   1eab753100b046dbc1de54ba1d1b8959
#
_cell.length_a   1.000
_cell.length_b   1.000
_cell.length_c   1.000
_cell.angle_alpha   90.00
_cell.angle_beta   90.00
_cell.angle_gamma   90.00
#
_symmetry.space_group_name_H-M   'P 1'
#
loop_
_entity.id
_entity.type
_entity.pdbx_description
1 polymer ?
#
loop_
_entity_poly.entity_id
_entity_poly.type
_entity_poly.pdbx_seq_one_letter_code
_entity_poly.pdbx_strand_id
1 'polypeptide(L)'
;MALRSQKSDTETIRINRRLPIVPQVHSTLHHLIVHCVLPPGSPIREKDLSEQMEVSRTPIREALLQLEKEGLVEIYPQSGTRISKISMEEVRESHFIREAMESATVRFAAQQGDSQLYKQLNTRLQEFEAALGTAEK
;
A
#
# COMPACT_ATOMS: atom_id res chain seq x y z
N MET A 1 16.21 -13.88 -8.52
CA MET A 1 16.10 -15.18 -7.80
C MET A 1 15.22 -15.09 -6.55
N ALA A 2 14.65 -13.90 -6.22
CA ALA A 2 13.85 -13.71 -4.99
C ALA A 2 12.37 -14.14 -5.08
N LEU A 3 11.76 -14.24 -6.27
CA LEU A 3 10.33 -14.60 -6.42
C LEU A 3 10.05 -16.12 -6.50
N ARG A 4 11.08 -16.97 -6.52
CA ARG A 4 10.90 -18.43 -6.63
C ARG A 4 10.73 -19.18 -5.31
N SER A 5 10.93 -18.52 -4.15
CA SER A 5 10.99 -19.21 -2.86
C SER A 5 9.76 -19.09 -1.95
N GLN A 6 8.71 -18.31 -2.34
CA GLN A 6 7.46 -18.26 -1.58
C GLN A 6 6.30 -18.76 -2.43
N LYS A 7 6.15 -20.06 -2.49
CA LYS A 7 5.18 -20.78 -3.32
C LYS A 7 3.84 -21.05 -2.61
N SER A 8 3.50 -20.35 -1.54
CA SER A 8 2.28 -20.65 -0.75
C SER A 8 1.19 -19.59 -0.74
N ASP A 9 1.45 -18.31 -1.12
CA ASP A 9 0.42 -17.26 -1.05
C ASP A 9 0.26 -16.42 -2.32
N THR A 10 0.77 -16.90 -3.46
CA THR A 10 0.52 -16.23 -4.73
C THR A 10 -0.82 -16.72 -5.28
N GLU A 11 -1.92 -16.21 -4.77
CA GLU A 11 -3.16 -16.19 -5.55
C GLU A 11 -2.79 -15.72 -6.95
N THR A 12 -3.08 -16.53 -7.95
CA THR A 12 -2.80 -16.23 -9.36
C THR A 12 -3.37 -14.85 -9.65
N ILE A 13 -2.49 -13.87 -9.88
CA ILE A 13 -2.85 -12.48 -10.15
C ILE A 13 -3.67 -12.49 -11.45
N ARG A 14 -4.99 -12.51 -11.34
CA ARG A 14 -5.88 -12.59 -12.50
C ARG A 14 -6.24 -11.19 -12.95
N ILE A 15 -5.71 -10.79 -14.10
CA ILE A 15 -6.08 -9.54 -14.77
C ILE A 15 -7.35 -9.77 -15.61
N ASN A 16 -8.39 -8.98 -15.34
CA ASN A 16 -9.61 -8.99 -16.13
C ASN A 16 -9.41 -8.17 -17.41
N ARG A 17 -9.26 -8.85 -18.55
CA ARG A 17 -9.02 -8.21 -19.86
C ARG A 17 -10.19 -7.37 -20.38
N ARG A 18 -11.38 -7.44 -19.76
CA ARG A 18 -12.55 -6.60 -20.12
C ARG A 18 -12.50 -5.23 -19.46
N LEU A 19 -11.62 -5.02 -18.49
CA LEU A 19 -11.43 -3.76 -17.78
C LEU A 19 -10.07 -3.15 -18.14
N PRO A 20 -9.86 -1.85 -17.91
CA PRO A 20 -8.58 -1.21 -18.13
C PRO A 20 -7.47 -1.97 -17.38
N ILE A 21 -6.40 -2.33 -18.09
CA ILE A 21 -5.35 -3.20 -17.54
C ILE A 21 -4.42 -2.44 -16.59
N VAL A 22 -4.05 -1.20 -16.93
CA VAL A 22 -3.08 -0.41 -16.13
C VAL A 22 -3.53 -0.20 -14.68
N PRO A 23 -4.79 0.21 -14.39
CA PRO A 23 -5.25 0.33 -13.00
C PRO A 23 -5.23 -0.99 -12.23
N GLN A 24 -5.48 -2.11 -12.89
CA GLN A 24 -5.43 -3.43 -12.22
C GLN A 24 -4.00 -3.82 -11.88
N VAL A 25 -3.06 -3.64 -12.81
CA VAL A 25 -1.63 -3.87 -12.58
C VAL A 25 -1.13 -2.98 -11.45
N HIS A 26 -1.45 -1.69 -11.50
CA HIS A 26 -1.09 -0.72 -10.46
C HIS A 26 -1.62 -1.15 -9.09
N SER A 27 -2.94 -1.40 -8.96
CA SER A 27 -3.56 -1.80 -7.70
C SER A 27 -2.96 -3.09 -7.13
N THR A 28 -2.68 -4.06 -8.01
CA THR A 28 -2.05 -5.32 -7.61
C THR A 28 -0.62 -5.09 -7.08
N LEU A 29 0.20 -4.35 -7.82
CA LEU A 29 1.57 -4.05 -7.39
C LEU A 29 1.59 -3.21 -6.12
N HIS A 30 0.73 -2.20 -6.02
CA HIS A 30 0.56 -1.39 -4.82
C HIS A 30 0.26 -2.27 -3.60
N HIS A 31 -0.72 -3.19 -3.72
CA HIS A 31 -1.06 -4.12 -2.65
C HIS A 31 0.13 -4.99 -2.25
N LEU A 32 0.85 -5.58 -3.21
CA LEU A 32 2.01 -6.44 -2.94
C LEU A 32 3.15 -5.68 -2.24
N ILE A 33 3.35 -4.40 -2.58
CA ILE A 33 4.38 -3.54 -1.97
C ILE A 33 3.98 -3.15 -0.54
N VAL A 34 2.77 -2.63 -0.36
CA VAL A 34 2.28 -2.15 0.95
C VAL A 34 2.21 -3.28 1.98
N HIS A 35 1.88 -4.50 1.56
CA HIS A 35 1.87 -5.69 2.43
C HIS A 35 3.23 -6.39 2.52
N CYS A 36 4.30 -5.77 2.02
CA CYS A 36 5.67 -6.31 2.05
C CYS A 36 5.83 -7.70 1.41
N VAL A 37 4.88 -8.13 0.57
CA VAL A 37 5.05 -9.34 -0.27
C VAL A 37 6.20 -9.12 -1.26
N LEU A 38 6.32 -7.90 -1.77
CA LEU A 38 7.51 -7.39 -2.45
C LEU A 38 8.31 -6.54 -1.45
N PRO A 39 9.42 -7.05 -0.91
CA PRO A 39 10.14 -6.37 0.16
C PRO A 39 10.79 -5.05 -0.29
N PRO A 40 10.92 -4.04 0.60
CA PRO A 40 11.65 -2.80 0.32
C PRO A 40 13.06 -3.07 -0.19
N GLY A 41 13.50 -2.33 -1.22
CA GLY A 41 14.80 -2.46 -1.86
C GLY A 41 14.93 -3.64 -2.82
N SER A 42 13.93 -4.52 -2.93
CA SER A 42 13.99 -5.65 -3.86
C SER A 42 13.88 -5.20 -5.33
N PRO A 43 14.57 -5.86 -6.26
CA PRO A 43 14.50 -5.54 -7.68
C PRO A 43 13.19 -6.04 -8.30
N ILE A 44 12.63 -5.24 -9.19
CA ILE A 44 11.50 -5.59 -10.03
C ILE A 44 11.99 -5.79 -11.46
N ARG A 45 11.53 -6.87 -12.11
CA ARG A 45 11.78 -7.12 -13.53
C ARG A 45 10.47 -7.08 -14.29
N GLU A 46 10.33 -6.13 -15.21
CA GLU A 46 9.13 -5.99 -16.06
C GLU A 46 8.77 -7.29 -16.79
N LYS A 47 9.79 -8.06 -17.19
CA LYS A 47 9.60 -9.34 -17.86
C LYS A 47 8.87 -10.34 -16.96
N ASP A 48 9.32 -10.49 -15.72
CA ASP A 48 8.76 -11.45 -14.77
C ASP A 48 7.31 -11.08 -14.43
N LEU A 49 7.02 -9.78 -14.24
CA LEU A 49 5.66 -9.29 -14.02
C LEU A 49 4.75 -9.51 -15.24
N SER A 50 5.26 -9.23 -16.43
CA SER A 50 4.54 -9.45 -17.69
C SER A 50 4.14 -10.92 -17.87
N GLU A 51 5.03 -11.84 -17.54
CA GLU A 51 4.77 -13.29 -17.58
C GLU A 51 3.78 -13.74 -16.50
N GLN A 52 3.92 -13.24 -15.27
CA GLN A 52 3.04 -13.59 -14.14
C GLN A 52 1.61 -13.09 -14.29
N MET A 53 1.45 -11.87 -14.80
CA MET A 53 0.14 -11.22 -14.99
C MET A 53 -0.45 -11.50 -16.38
N GLU A 54 0.26 -12.20 -17.25
CA GLU A 54 -0.14 -12.50 -18.64
C GLU A 54 -0.53 -11.24 -19.44
N VAL A 55 0.18 -10.13 -19.24
CA VAL A 55 -0.01 -8.86 -19.94
C VAL A 55 1.27 -8.43 -20.67
N SER A 56 1.16 -7.53 -21.63
CA SER A 56 2.35 -6.96 -22.29
C SER A 56 3.15 -6.08 -21.35
N ARG A 57 4.40 -5.71 -21.71
CA ARG A 57 5.25 -4.86 -20.88
C ARG A 57 4.78 -3.41 -20.81
N THR A 58 4.02 -2.93 -21.78
CA THR A 58 3.54 -1.55 -21.81
C THR A 58 2.70 -1.19 -20.57
N PRO A 59 1.59 -1.89 -20.25
CA PRO A 59 0.83 -1.58 -19.04
C PRO A 59 1.62 -1.78 -17.74
N ILE A 60 2.61 -2.69 -17.73
CA ILE A 60 3.52 -2.84 -16.58
C ILE A 60 4.34 -1.56 -16.37
N ARG A 61 4.94 -1.02 -17.45
CA ARG A 61 5.73 0.23 -17.38
C ARG A 61 4.88 1.40 -16.94
N GLU A 62 3.68 1.55 -17.50
CA GLU A 62 2.76 2.63 -17.12
C GLU A 62 2.38 2.56 -15.64
N ALA A 63 2.09 1.37 -15.13
CA ALA A 63 1.81 1.17 -13.71
C ALA A 63 3.03 1.46 -12.82
N LEU A 64 4.24 1.03 -13.23
CA LEU A 64 5.48 1.33 -12.50
C LEU A 64 5.78 2.83 -12.46
N LEU A 65 5.51 3.57 -13.54
CA LEU A 65 5.65 5.04 -13.56
C LEU A 65 4.65 5.74 -12.62
N GLN A 66 3.46 5.17 -12.42
CA GLN A 66 2.50 5.69 -11.44
C GLN A 66 2.99 5.43 -10.01
N LEU A 67 3.46 4.20 -9.73
CA LEU A 67 4.02 3.84 -8.43
C LEU A 67 5.31 4.61 -8.09
N GLU A 68 6.10 5.02 -9.10
CA GLU A 68 7.25 5.90 -8.91
C GLU A 68 6.83 7.29 -8.43
N LYS A 69 5.77 7.87 -9.02
CA LYS A 69 5.19 9.14 -8.57
C LYS A 69 4.64 9.08 -7.14
N GLU A 70 4.21 7.89 -6.71
CA GLU A 70 3.74 7.61 -5.36
C GLU A 70 4.89 7.31 -4.37
N GLY A 71 6.14 7.27 -4.87
CA GLY A 71 7.31 6.98 -4.05
C GLY A 71 7.48 5.49 -3.67
N LEU A 72 6.68 4.59 -4.25
CA LEU A 72 6.71 3.16 -3.93
C LEU A 72 7.75 2.37 -4.70
N VAL A 73 8.20 2.87 -5.83
CA VAL A 73 9.29 2.30 -6.63
C VAL A 73 10.26 3.37 -7.10
N GLU A 74 11.48 2.96 -7.38
CA GLU A 74 12.55 3.79 -7.94
C GLU A 74 12.97 3.21 -9.28
N ILE A 75 12.90 4.02 -10.35
CA ILE A 75 13.30 3.62 -11.70
C ILE A 75 14.66 4.22 -12.03
N TYR A 76 15.67 3.36 -12.11
CA TYR A 76 17.02 3.77 -12.45
C TYR A 76 17.29 3.54 -13.95
N PRO A 77 17.56 4.58 -14.73
CA PRO A 77 17.93 4.41 -16.13
C PRO A 77 19.07 3.39 -16.26
N GLN A 78 18.91 2.40 -17.13
CA GLN A 78 19.86 1.31 -17.40
C GLN A 78 20.15 0.33 -16.24
N SER A 79 19.72 0.63 -15.01
CA SER A 79 19.95 -0.22 -13.81
C SER A 79 18.72 -0.97 -13.35
N GLY A 80 17.54 -0.67 -13.91
CA GLY A 80 16.28 -1.35 -13.62
C GLY A 80 15.43 -0.66 -12.55
N THR A 81 14.38 -1.32 -12.13
CA THR A 81 13.41 -0.82 -11.14
C THR A 81 13.57 -1.56 -9.82
N ARG A 82 13.40 -0.84 -8.72
CA ARG A 82 13.43 -1.40 -7.35
C ARG A 82 12.27 -0.88 -6.54
N ILE A 83 11.84 -1.68 -5.56
CA ILE A 83 10.92 -1.20 -4.50
C ILE A 83 11.67 -0.16 -3.66
N SER A 84 11.05 0.98 -3.39
CA SER A 84 11.61 2.02 -2.54
C SER A 84 11.93 1.49 -1.14
N LYS A 85 13.01 1.96 -0.55
CA LYS A 85 13.31 1.69 0.85
C LYS A 85 12.48 2.59 1.75
N ILE A 86 12.10 2.08 2.92
CA ILE A 86 11.39 2.89 3.91
C ILE A 86 12.38 3.90 4.51
N SER A 87 12.08 5.19 4.34
CA SER A 87 12.83 6.28 4.97
C SER A 87 12.33 6.49 6.39
N MET A 88 13.17 6.25 7.38
CA MET A 88 12.84 6.52 8.78
C MET A 88 12.69 8.01 9.07
N GLU A 89 13.28 8.87 8.25
CA GLU A 89 13.11 10.32 8.33
C GLU A 89 11.69 10.72 7.91
N GLU A 90 11.25 10.26 6.73
CA GLU A 90 9.88 10.50 6.25
C GLU A 90 8.82 9.91 7.19
N VAL A 91 9.08 8.76 7.80
CA VAL A 91 8.19 8.16 8.80
C VAL A 91 8.05 9.08 10.02
N ARG A 92 9.16 9.66 10.53
CA ARG A 92 9.13 10.58 11.68
C ARG A 92 8.42 11.88 11.34
N GLU A 93 8.67 12.45 10.16
CA GLU A 93 7.98 13.65 9.69
C GLU A 93 6.47 13.42 9.55
N SER A 94 6.08 12.33 8.91
CA SER A 94 4.67 11.95 8.75
C SER A 94 3.99 11.71 10.09
N HIS A 95 4.69 11.07 11.04
CA HIS A 95 4.19 10.85 12.39
C HIS A 95 3.97 12.18 13.13
N PHE A 96 4.93 13.10 13.06
CA PHE A 96 4.82 14.43 13.67
C PHE A 96 3.61 15.21 13.13
N ILE A 97 3.44 15.25 11.80
CA ILE A 97 2.31 15.94 11.17
C ILE A 97 0.98 15.30 11.60
N ARG A 98 0.90 13.97 11.59
CA ARG A 98 -0.28 13.23 12.01
C ARG A 98 -0.65 13.52 13.46
N GLU A 99 0.31 13.43 14.38
CA GLU A 99 0.10 13.70 15.80
C GLU A 99 -0.42 15.11 16.03
N ALA A 100 0.17 16.11 15.37
CA ALA A 100 -0.27 17.50 15.47
C ALA A 100 -1.71 17.68 14.95
N MET A 101 -2.06 17.11 13.80
CA MET A 101 -3.39 17.22 13.22
C MET A 101 -4.44 16.44 14.01
N GLU A 102 -4.16 15.22 14.41
CA GLU A 102 -5.08 14.37 15.18
C GLU A 102 -5.34 15.01 16.55
N SER A 103 -4.30 15.51 17.25
CA SER A 103 -4.44 16.19 18.53
C SER A 103 -5.28 17.48 18.42
N ALA A 104 -5.08 18.27 17.36
CA ALA A 104 -5.87 19.46 17.10
C ALA A 104 -7.34 19.11 16.79
N THR A 105 -7.57 18.08 16.00
CA THR A 105 -8.91 17.60 15.62
C THR A 105 -9.69 17.10 16.83
N VAL A 106 -9.07 16.28 17.68
CA VAL A 106 -9.68 15.76 18.91
C VAL A 106 -10.02 16.91 19.87
N ARG A 107 -9.10 17.87 20.05
CA ARG A 107 -9.33 19.03 20.90
C ARG A 107 -10.49 19.88 20.38
N PHE A 108 -10.58 20.10 19.08
CA PHE A 108 -11.68 20.82 18.45
C PHE A 108 -13.01 20.08 18.62
N ALA A 109 -13.04 18.79 18.38
CA ALA A 109 -14.24 17.96 18.56
C ALA A 109 -14.72 17.94 20.00
N ALA A 110 -13.81 17.87 20.98
CA ALA A 110 -14.13 17.92 22.40
C ALA A 110 -14.75 19.29 22.82
N GLN A 111 -14.31 20.38 22.21
CA GLN A 111 -14.85 21.72 22.48
C GLN A 111 -16.26 21.92 21.90
N GLN A 112 -16.62 21.24 20.82
CA GLN A 112 -17.94 21.36 20.19
C GLN A 112 -19.06 20.64 20.97
N GLY A 113 -18.72 19.69 21.83
CA GLY A 113 -19.61 19.12 22.85
C GLY A 113 -20.90 18.46 22.35
N ASP A 114 -20.94 17.91 21.14
CA ASP A 114 -22.12 17.24 20.61
C ASP A 114 -22.27 15.82 21.19
N SER A 115 -23.37 15.60 21.93
CA SER A 115 -23.69 14.30 22.53
C SER A 115 -23.88 13.18 21.50
N GLN A 116 -24.30 13.52 20.28
CA GLN A 116 -24.47 12.56 19.19
C GLN A 116 -23.10 12.11 18.65
N LEU A 117 -22.14 13.05 18.52
CA LEU A 117 -20.77 12.74 18.13
C LEU A 117 -20.12 11.80 19.15
N TYR A 118 -20.26 12.04 20.43
CA TYR A 118 -19.72 11.16 21.48
C TYR A 118 -20.28 9.74 21.43
N LYS A 119 -21.58 9.61 21.16
CA LYS A 119 -22.19 8.27 20.96
C LYS A 119 -21.59 7.54 19.76
N GLN A 120 -21.44 8.23 18.63
CA GLN A 120 -20.84 7.65 17.43
C GLN A 120 -19.39 7.23 17.66
N LEU A 121 -18.58 8.07 18.31
CA LEU A 121 -17.19 7.76 18.66
C LEU A 121 -17.09 6.53 19.58
N ASN A 122 -17.93 6.44 20.61
CA ASN A 122 -17.96 5.28 21.50
C ASN A 122 -18.34 3.99 20.75
N THR A 123 -19.31 4.05 19.85
CA THR A 123 -19.67 2.88 19.01
C THR A 123 -18.48 2.43 18.16
N ARG A 124 -17.79 3.36 17.50
CA ARG A 124 -16.59 3.06 16.69
C ARG A 124 -15.43 2.51 17.51
N LEU A 125 -15.23 3.03 18.71
CA LEU A 125 -14.21 2.53 19.64
C LEU A 125 -14.49 1.07 20.04
N GLN A 126 -15.74 0.75 20.37
CA GLN A 126 -16.14 -0.62 20.71
C GLN A 126 -15.94 -1.58 19.52
N GLU A 127 -16.31 -1.16 18.30
CA GLU A 127 -16.07 -1.93 17.08
C GLU A 127 -14.58 -2.20 16.87
N PHE A 128 -13.75 -1.20 17.09
CA PHE A 128 -12.28 -1.30 16.96
C PHE A 128 -11.68 -2.25 18.01
N GLU A 129 -12.06 -2.12 19.28
CA GLU A 129 -11.62 -3.00 20.37
C GLU A 129 -12.03 -4.45 20.13
N ALA A 130 -13.25 -4.69 19.62
CA ALA A 130 -13.71 -6.01 19.24
C ALA A 130 -12.88 -6.61 18.10
N ALA A 131 -12.50 -5.79 17.11
CA ALA A 131 -11.65 -6.23 16.00
C ALA A 131 -10.22 -6.57 16.44
N LEU A 132 -9.65 -5.82 17.38
CA LEU A 132 -8.33 -6.12 17.95
C LEU A 132 -8.33 -7.43 18.75
N GLY A 133 -9.37 -7.67 19.57
CA GLY A 133 -9.49 -8.90 20.37
C GLY A 133 -9.69 -10.17 19.53
N THR A 134 -10.06 -10.04 18.25
CA THR A 134 -10.14 -11.17 17.29
C THR A 134 -8.82 -11.44 16.55
N ALA A 135 -7.88 -10.49 16.54
CA ALA A 135 -6.60 -10.61 15.84
C ALA A 135 -5.51 -11.34 16.67
N GLU A 136 -5.72 -11.54 17.97
CA GLU A 136 -4.79 -12.24 18.88
C GLU A 136 -5.11 -13.73 19.09
N LYS A 137 -6.02 -14.31 18.33
CA LYS A 137 -6.34 -15.75 18.33
C LYS A 137 -5.96 -16.39 16.99
#